data_af405fb15762afbc9d5ceb22d4f08052
#
_entry.id   af405fb15762afbc9d5ceb22d4f08052
#
_cell.length_a   1.000
_cell.length_b   1.000
_cell.length_c   1.000
_cell.angle_alpha   90.00
_cell.angle_beta   90.00
_cell.angle_gamma   90.00
#
_symmetry.space_group_name_H-M   'P 1'
#
loop_
_entity.id
_entity.type
_entity.pdbx_description
1 polymer ?
#
loop_
_entity_poly.entity_id
_entity_poly.type
_entity_poly.pdbx_seq_one_letter_code
_entity_poly.pdbx_strand_id
1 'polypeptide(L)'
;MLKNLSPSWTQVYYNAIEGYFWSPELIGRGATGNPKPWHEWHEGLLKKELPLNHILNLFFALTQQGTRDRCVSHLTGIPLTGMQFVPSVSVIQTVSSALTQPDLIFVSGSRLAFVELKVGSASNLDQFAKYVLAGVRLRAEYPEIEHVHLAVVTRPGREATVWGSRQYADIATLKAKAQSMLLDESTAWQSAAMKKFARDSSAETKRAMADAVEAISVRVVSYNELDQALAGEQSRSGEEDALVSGLRSELSARKLVSLGNTNRI
;
A
#
# COMPACT_ATOMS: atom_id res chain seq x y z
N MET A 1 2.48 35.95 21.76
CA MET A 1 3.46 34.89 21.99
C MET A 1 3.04 33.68 21.15
N LEU A 2 3.41 33.64 19.87
CA LEU A 2 3.15 32.52 18.98
C LEU A 2 4.17 31.43 19.31
N LYS A 3 3.84 30.56 20.26
CA LYS A 3 4.64 29.39 20.59
C LYS A 3 4.58 28.39 19.42
N ASN A 4 5.73 28.21 18.76
CA ASN A 4 6.13 27.04 17.97
C ASN A 4 5.03 26.23 17.31
N LEU A 5 4.31 26.81 16.37
CA LEU A 5 3.42 26.07 15.48
C LEU A 5 4.09 25.91 14.12
N SER A 6 5.24 25.23 14.09
CA SER A 6 5.66 24.63 12.82
C SER A 6 4.69 23.48 12.56
N PRO A 7 3.79 23.61 11.57
CA PRO A 7 2.88 22.51 11.24
C PRO A 7 3.72 21.30 10.86
N SER A 8 3.27 20.08 11.24
CA SER A 8 3.88 18.89 10.73
C SER A 8 3.78 18.86 9.19
N TRP A 9 4.69 18.18 8.51
CA TRP A 9 4.65 18.09 7.04
C TRP A 9 3.33 17.46 6.55
N THR A 10 2.68 16.60 7.33
CA THR A 10 1.35 16.05 7.02
C THR A 10 0.28 17.12 7.10
N GLN A 11 0.39 18.07 8.02
CA GLN A 11 -0.50 19.22 8.10
C GLN A 11 -0.32 20.17 6.91
N VAL A 12 0.91 20.36 6.46
CA VAL A 12 1.20 21.11 5.23
C VAL A 12 0.56 20.45 4.02
N TYR A 13 0.59 19.12 3.94
CA TYR A 13 -0.10 18.37 2.90
C TYR A 13 -1.60 18.64 2.91
N TYR A 14 -2.27 18.59 4.08
CA TYR A 14 -3.70 18.88 4.18
C TYR A 14 -4.03 20.33 3.89
N ASN A 15 -3.18 21.28 4.29
CA ASN A 15 -3.37 22.69 3.96
C ASN A 15 -3.28 22.94 2.45
N ALA A 16 -2.41 22.21 1.74
CA ALA A 16 -2.35 22.25 0.29
C ALA A 16 -3.64 21.72 -0.35
N ILE A 17 -4.16 20.58 0.16
CA ILE A 17 -5.47 20.04 -0.30
C ILE A 17 -6.61 21.03 0.00
N GLU A 18 -6.61 21.71 1.14
CA GLU A 18 -7.58 22.73 1.46
C GLU A 18 -7.56 23.86 0.43
N GLY A 19 -6.38 24.31 0.02
CA GLY A 19 -6.23 25.29 -1.05
C GLY A 19 -6.89 24.85 -2.36
N TYR A 20 -6.74 23.59 -2.74
CA TYR A 20 -7.45 23.01 -3.88
C TYR A 20 -8.97 22.94 -3.66
N PHE A 21 -9.41 22.61 -2.45
CA PHE A 21 -10.80 22.48 -2.10
C PHE A 21 -11.57 23.81 -2.27
N TRP A 22 -10.93 24.92 -1.93
CA TRP A 22 -11.51 26.26 -2.09
C TRP A 22 -11.38 26.84 -3.50
N SER A 23 -10.72 26.13 -4.41
CA SER A 23 -10.60 26.52 -5.81
C SER A 23 -11.61 25.72 -6.66
N PRO A 24 -12.80 26.30 -6.98
CA PRO A 24 -13.88 25.58 -7.68
C PRO A 24 -13.46 25.01 -9.03
N GLU A 25 -12.42 25.59 -9.65
CA GLU A 25 -11.88 25.18 -10.93
C GLU A 25 -11.17 23.82 -10.86
N LEU A 26 -10.65 23.45 -9.68
CA LEU A 26 -9.88 22.23 -9.47
C LEU A 26 -10.71 21.07 -8.91
N ILE A 27 -11.82 21.36 -8.24
CA ILE A 27 -12.68 20.33 -7.62
C ILE A 27 -13.69 19.74 -8.61
N GLY A 28 -13.78 20.28 -9.81
CA GLY A 28 -14.77 19.85 -10.80
C GLY A 28 -16.20 20.31 -10.46
N ARG A 29 -16.97 20.61 -11.47
CA ARG A 29 -18.33 21.20 -11.40
C ARG A 29 -19.43 20.31 -10.81
N GLY A 30 -19.12 19.39 -9.90
CA GLY A 30 -20.08 18.42 -9.37
C GLY A 30 -20.63 18.72 -7.97
N ALA A 31 -20.13 19.70 -7.25
CA ALA A 31 -20.60 20.03 -5.92
C ALA A 31 -21.78 21.02 -5.99
N THR A 32 -22.96 20.55 -6.38
CA THR A 32 -24.22 21.29 -6.26
C THR A 32 -24.75 21.25 -4.84
N GLY A 33 -24.02 21.77 -3.89
CA GLY A 33 -24.46 21.88 -2.51
C GLY A 33 -23.60 22.89 -1.76
N ASN A 34 -24.10 23.42 -0.64
CA ASN A 34 -23.28 24.22 0.24
C ASN A 34 -22.03 23.43 0.63
N PRO A 35 -20.82 23.96 0.42
CA PRO A 35 -19.60 23.25 0.78
C PRO A 35 -19.65 22.95 2.29
N LYS A 36 -19.37 21.70 2.64
CA LYS A 36 -19.23 21.33 4.03
C LYS A 36 -18.06 22.12 4.64
N PRO A 37 -18.13 22.48 5.95
CA PRO A 37 -17.00 23.06 6.65
C PRO A 37 -15.73 22.20 6.50
N TRP A 38 -14.56 22.84 6.39
CA TRP A 38 -13.30 22.13 6.17
C TRP A 38 -13.04 21.00 7.17
N HIS A 39 -13.36 21.20 8.45
CA HIS A 39 -13.15 20.17 9.47
C HIS A 39 -13.96 18.89 9.20
N GLU A 40 -15.18 18.97 8.66
CA GLU A 40 -15.95 17.80 8.28
C GLU A 40 -15.34 17.06 7.08
N TRP A 41 -14.80 17.82 6.12
CA TRP A 41 -14.07 17.27 5.00
C TRP A 41 -12.79 16.59 5.46
N HIS A 42 -12.03 17.21 6.33
CA HIS A 42 -10.79 16.66 6.87
C HIS A 42 -11.05 15.33 7.60
N GLU A 43 -12.07 15.28 8.45
CA GLU A 43 -12.50 14.02 9.07
C GLU A 43 -12.89 12.95 8.04
N GLY A 44 -13.50 13.34 6.95
CA GLY A 44 -13.81 12.46 5.82
C GLY A 44 -12.55 11.94 5.13
N LEU A 45 -11.56 12.81 4.91
CA LEU A 45 -10.27 12.45 4.29
C LEU A 45 -9.46 11.49 5.17
N LEU A 46 -9.52 11.65 6.49
CA LEU A 46 -8.85 10.73 7.43
C LEU A 46 -9.38 9.29 7.36
N LYS A 47 -10.58 9.09 6.84
CA LYS A 47 -11.19 7.76 6.64
C LYS A 47 -10.90 7.15 5.27
N LYS A 48 -10.27 7.90 4.36
CA LYS A 48 -9.98 7.45 2.98
C LYS A 48 -8.57 6.90 2.84
N GLU A 49 -8.44 5.88 1.99
CA GLU A 49 -7.14 5.27 1.66
C GLU A 49 -6.27 6.21 0.82
N LEU A 50 -6.85 6.90 -0.16
CA LEU A 50 -6.11 7.73 -1.11
C LEU A 50 -5.24 8.82 -0.46
N PRO A 51 -5.72 9.65 0.48
CA PRO A 51 -4.86 10.62 1.15
C PRO A 51 -3.73 9.96 1.96
N LEU A 52 -3.98 8.81 2.60
CA LEU A 52 -2.93 8.07 3.30
C LEU A 52 -1.88 7.54 2.32
N ASN A 53 -2.31 7.01 1.18
CA ASN A 53 -1.42 6.56 0.13
C ASN A 53 -0.49 7.70 -0.33
N HIS A 54 -1.03 8.89 -0.60
CA HIS A 54 -0.21 10.06 -0.96
C HIS A 54 0.80 10.43 0.13
N ILE A 55 0.39 10.44 1.40
CA ILE A 55 1.26 10.73 2.53
C ILE A 55 2.40 9.71 2.63
N LEU A 56 2.08 8.43 2.50
CA LEU A 56 3.10 7.37 2.53
C LEU A 56 4.04 7.42 1.32
N ASN A 57 3.53 7.74 0.14
CA ASN A 57 4.37 7.95 -1.04
C ASN A 57 5.37 9.11 -0.81
N LEU A 58 4.91 10.25 -0.28
CA LEU A 58 5.77 11.38 0.08
C LEU A 58 6.79 10.97 1.15
N PHE A 59 6.35 10.29 2.19
CA PHE A 59 7.24 9.82 3.26
C PHE A 59 8.36 8.94 2.70
N PHE A 60 8.03 7.89 1.93
CA PHE A 60 9.03 6.97 1.40
C PHE A 60 9.91 7.56 0.31
N ALA A 61 9.45 8.60 -0.39
CA ALA A 61 10.27 9.35 -1.33
C ALA A 61 11.33 10.22 -0.62
N LEU A 62 11.02 10.74 0.57
CA LEU A 62 11.86 11.70 1.28
C LEU A 62 12.70 11.07 2.40
N THR A 63 12.27 9.93 2.94
CA THR A 63 12.93 9.28 4.07
C THR A 63 14.28 8.68 3.72
N GLN A 64 15.15 8.58 4.70
CA GLN A 64 16.48 7.99 4.55
C GLN A 64 16.42 6.49 4.27
N GLN A 65 17.46 5.97 3.62
CA GLN A 65 17.55 4.55 3.23
C GLN A 65 17.37 3.60 4.42
N GLY A 66 18.00 3.87 5.55
CA GLY A 66 17.92 2.98 6.72
C GLY A 66 16.50 2.88 7.31
N THR A 67 15.75 3.99 7.32
CA THR A 67 14.35 3.99 7.76
C THR A 67 13.47 3.24 6.76
N ARG A 68 13.70 3.43 5.45
CA ARG A 68 13.01 2.71 4.39
C ARG A 68 13.23 1.21 4.48
N ASP A 69 14.48 0.79 4.58
CA ASP A 69 14.87 -0.63 4.69
C ASP A 69 14.21 -1.29 5.90
N ARG A 70 14.22 -0.61 7.05
CA ARG A 70 13.58 -1.09 8.27
C ARG A 70 12.07 -1.24 8.09
N CYS A 71 11.38 -0.22 7.56
CA CYS A 71 9.95 -0.28 7.33
C CYS A 71 9.59 -1.44 6.39
N VAL A 72 10.27 -1.55 5.24
CA VAL A 72 9.98 -2.60 4.25
C VAL A 72 10.30 -3.98 4.83
N SER A 73 11.39 -4.13 5.59
CA SER A 73 11.71 -5.39 6.27
C SER A 73 10.62 -5.80 7.26
N HIS A 74 10.11 -4.87 8.06
CA HIS A 74 9.00 -5.16 8.97
C HIS A 74 7.72 -5.54 8.21
N LEU A 75 7.39 -4.84 7.14
CA LEU A 75 6.19 -5.11 6.35
C LEU A 75 6.26 -6.47 5.63
N THR A 76 7.40 -6.82 5.08
CA THR A 76 7.58 -8.09 4.35
C THR A 76 7.95 -9.27 5.24
N GLY A 77 8.45 -9.01 6.45
CA GLY A 77 8.94 -10.04 7.39
C GLY A 77 10.30 -10.62 7.01
N ILE A 78 11.03 -10.00 6.11
CA ILE A 78 12.36 -10.43 5.65
C ILE A 78 13.34 -9.28 5.80
N PRO A 79 14.58 -9.53 6.25
CA PRO A 79 15.62 -8.52 6.24
C PRO A 79 15.90 -8.05 4.81
N LEU A 80 15.63 -6.79 4.53
CA LEU A 80 15.85 -6.15 3.24
C LEU A 80 16.74 -4.92 3.44
N THR A 81 17.69 -4.74 2.53
CA THR A 81 18.60 -3.59 2.54
C THR A 81 18.69 -2.98 1.14
N GLY A 82 18.97 -1.68 1.08
CA GLY A 82 19.10 -0.97 -0.20
C GLY A 82 17.78 -0.82 -0.95
N MET A 83 16.63 -0.87 -0.24
CA MET A 83 15.31 -0.75 -0.85
C MET A 83 15.11 0.66 -1.41
N GLN A 84 14.95 0.75 -2.71
CA GLN A 84 14.61 1.98 -3.41
C GLN A 84 13.09 2.08 -3.54
N PHE A 85 12.54 3.22 -3.16
CA PHE A 85 11.13 3.52 -3.41
C PHE A 85 10.94 3.89 -4.89
N VAL A 86 9.98 3.24 -5.53
CA VAL A 86 9.63 3.48 -6.93
C VAL A 86 8.23 4.09 -6.99
N PRO A 87 8.05 5.29 -7.52
CA PRO A 87 6.73 5.88 -7.68
C PRO A 87 5.83 4.96 -8.54
N SER A 88 4.63 4.67 -8.06
CA SER A 88 3.69 3.76 -8.75
C SER A 88 3.37 4.16 -10.18
N VAL A 89 3.41 5.46 -10.49
CA VAL A 89 3.23 6.00 -11.84
C VAL A 89 4.26 5.46 -12.83
N SER A 90 5.51 5.26 -12.40
CA SER A 90 6.58 4.73 -13.27
C SER A 90 6.33 3.27 -13.66
N VAL A 91 5.73 2.49 -12.78
CA VAL A 91 5.40 1.07 -13.02
C VAL A 91 4.13 0.92 -13.85
N ILE A 92 3.16 1.85 -13.71
CA ILE A 92 1.94 1.85 -14.51
C ILE A 92 2.23 1.97 -16.01
N GLN A 93 3.22 2.76 -16.40
CA GLN A 93 3.59 2.91 -17.80
C GLN A 93 4.10 1.60 -18.40
N THR A 94 4.80 0.79 -17.60
CA THR A 94 5.35 -0.50 -18.00
C THR A 94 4.30 -1.62 -18.01
N VAL A 95 3.43 -1.66 -16.98
CA VAL A 95 2.56 -2.83 -16.70
C VAL A 95 1.14 -2.66 -17.27
N SER A 96 0.80 -1.53 -17.85
CA SER A 96 -0.58 -1.14 -18.23
C SER A 96 -1.43 -0.70 -17.02
N SER A 97 -1.93 0.51 -17.07
CA SER A 97 -2.78 1.14 -16.05
C SER A 97 -4.06 0.36 -15.69
N ALA A 98 -4.47 -0.56 -16.59
CA ALA A 98 -5.67 -1.38 -16.38
C ALA A 98 -5.45 -2.57 -15.45
N LEU A 99 -4.20 -2.92 -15.13
CA LEU A 99 -3.91 -4.12 -14.35
C LEU A 99 -4.11 -3.91 -12.85
N THR A 100 -3.25 -3.13 -12.24
CA THR A 100 -3.34 -2.71 -10.83
C THR A 100 -2.42 -1.52 -10.60
N GLN A 101 -2.76 -0.70 -9.64
CA GLN A 101 -1.91 0.37 -9.16
C GLN A 101 -1.53 0.04 -7.72
N PRO A 102 -0.33 -0.52 -7.49
CA PRO A 102 0.16 -0.73 -6.14
C PRO A 102 0.24 0.59 -5.37
N ASP A 103 -0.09 0.57 -4.08
CA ASP A 103 0.00 1.77 -3.25
C ASP A 103 1.46 2.20 -3.08
N LEU A 104 2.36 1.23 -2.79
CA LEU A 104 3.80 1.47 -2.68
C LEU A 104 4.57 0.35 -3.37
N ILE A 105 5.69 0.70 -3.97
CA ILE A 105 6.59 -0.22 -4.66
C ILE A 105 8.02 0.03 -4.20
N PHE A 106 8.74 -1.04 -3.91
CA PHE A 106 10.15 -1.00 -3.53
C PHE A 106 10.94 -2.05 -4.29
N VAL A 107 12.17 -1.70 -4.67
CA VAL A 107 13.08 -2.59 -5.40
C VAL A 107 14.45 -2.57 -4.74
N SER A 108 15.07 -3.72 -4.61
CA SER A 108 16.48 -3.84 -4.20
C SER A 108 17.11 -5.08 -4.83
N GLY A 109 18.08 -4.87 -5.69
CA GLY A 109 18.73 -5.98 -6.40
C GLY A 109 17.69 -6.88 -7.09
N SER A 110 17.67 -8.16 -6.73
CA SER A 110 16.72 -9.14 -7.27
C SER A 110 15.34 -9.17 -6.60
N ARG A 111 15.03 -8.22 -5.72
CA ARG A 111 13.80 -8.23 -4.92
C ARG A 111 12.87 -7.08 -5.26
N LEU A 112 11.60 -7.40 -5.43
CA LEU A 112 10.49 -6.48 -5.64
C LEU A 112 9.50 -6.63 -4.49
N ALA A 113 9.13 -5.54 -3.83
CA ALA A 113 8.10 -5.54 -2.81
C ALA A 113 6.95 -4.61 -3.20
N PHE A 114 5.76 -5.16 -3.28
CA PHE A 114 4.50 -4.41 -3.33
C PHE A 114 3.95 -4.24 -1.93
N VAL A 115 3.41 -3.08 -1.65
CA VAL A 115 2.64 -2.84 -0.42
C VAL A 115 1.26 -2.34 -0.81
N GLU A 116 0.25 -2.98 -0.28
CA GLU A 116 -1.16 -2.61 -0.40
C GLU A 116 -1.67 -2.12 0.93
N LEU A 117 -2.32 -0.96 0.95
CA LEU A 117 -2.83 -0.32 2.15
C LEU A 117 -4.33 -0.52 2.26
N LYS A 118 -4.81 -0.89 3.44
CA LYS A 118 -6.25 -1.06 3.72
C LYS A 118 -6.65 -0.27 4.97
N VAL A 119 -7.41 0.80 4.77
CA VAL A 119 -7.92 1.63 5.87
C VAL A 119 -9.27 1.12 6.37
N GLY A 120 -10.13 0.68 5.50
CA GLY A 120 -11.48 0.21 5.86
C GLY A 120 -12.08 -0.79 4.88
N SER A 121 -11.54 -0.87 3.67
CA SER A 121 -11.95 -1.84 2.65
C SER A 121 -11.27 -3.20 2.87
N ALA A 122 -11.89 -4.25 2.34
CA ALA A 122 -11.25 -5.56 2.18
C ALA A 122 -10.58 -5.64 0.81
N SER A 123 -9.56 -6.47 0.70
CA SER A 123 -9.02 -6.94 -0.56
C SER A 123 -9.81 -8.15 -1.08
N ASN A 124 -9.54 -8.59 -2.28
CA ASN A 124 -10.16 -9.80 -2.83
C ASN A 124 -9.17 -10.61 -3.66
N LEU A 125 -9.61 -11.80 -4.07
CA LEU A 125 -8.79 -12.73 -4.84
C LEU A 125 -8.35 -12.14 -6.19
N ASP A 126 -9.21 -11.38 -6.85
CA ASP A 126 -8.89 -10.66 -8.10
C ASP A 126 -7.73 -9.67 -7.90
N GLN A 127 -7.74 -8.95 -6.79
CA GLN A 127 -6.69 -8.00 -6.47
C GLN A 127 -5.36 -8.72 -6.21
N PHE A 128 -5.40 -9.83 -5.46
CA PHE A 128 -4.23 -10.69 -5.28
C PHE A 128 -3.67 -11.17 -6.62
N ALA A 129 -4.52 -11.75 -7.48
CA ALA A 129 -4.09 -12.23 -8.80
C ALA A 129 -3.50 -11.12 -9.68
N LYS A 130 -4.02 -9.89 -9.60
CA LYS A 130 -3.45 -8.74 -10.31
C LYS A 130 -2.04 -8.38 -9.83
N TYR A 131 -1.75 -8.49 -8.53
CA TYR A 131 -0.39 -8.31 -8.00
C TYR A 131 0.58 -9.38 -8.51
N VAL A 132 0.14 -10.64 -8.55
CA VAL A 132 0.96 -11.71 -9.12
C VAL A 132 1.24 -11.44 -10.60
N LEU A 133 0.22 -11.06 -11.38
CA LEU A 133 0.37 -10.74 -12.80
C LEU A 133 1.30 -9.52 -13.01
N ALA A 134 1.23 -8.52 -12.16
CA ALA A 134 2.14 -7.38 -12.18
C ALA A 134 3.59 -7.84 -11.92
N GLY A 135 3.81 -8.71 -10.94
CA GLY A 135 5.11 -9.29 -10.63
C GLY A 135 5.67 -10.10 -11.79
N VAL A 136 4.83 -10.93 -12.43
CA VAL A 136 5.25 -11.73 -13.63
C VAL A 136 5.67 -10.81 -14.78
N ARG A 137 4.92 -9.76 -15.06
CA ARG A 137 5.25 -8.81 -16.13
C ARG A 137 6.51 -8.03 -15.84
N LEU A 138 6.70 -7.56 -14.60
CA LEU A 138 7.92 -6.86 -14.21
C LEU A 138 9.14 -7.77 -14.29
N ARG A 139 9.04 -9.04 -13.91
CA ARG A 139 10.13 -10.02 -14.08
C ARG A 139 10.44 -10.27 -15.55
N ALA A 140 9.47 -10.25 -16.43
CA ALA A 140 9.71 -10.41 -17.87
C ALA A 140 10.45 -9.21 -18.47
N GLU A 141 10.22 -8.01 -17.94
CA GLU A 141 10.88 -6.77 -18.38
C GLU A 141 12.22 -6.54 -17.66
N TYR A 142 12.29 -6.95 -16.39
CA TYR A 142 13.47 -6.83 -15.51
C TYR A 142 13.88 -8.23 -15.02
N PRO A 143 14.62 -9.00 -15.82
CA PRO A 143 14.96 -10.40 -15.49
C PRO A 143 15.79 -10.57 -14.21
N GLU A 144 16.42 -9.49 -13.74
CA GLU A 144 17.12 -9.46 -12.46
C GLU A 144 16.19 -9.61 -11.25
N ILE A 145 14.88 -9.39 -11.39
CA ILE A 145 13.91 -9.57 -10.31
C ILE A 145 13.60 -11.06 -10.16
N GLU A 146 14.13 -11.68 -9.12
CA GLU A 146 13.94 -13.10 -8.80
C GLU A 146 12.80 -13.32 -7.79
N HIS A 147 12.65 -12.39 -6.84
CA HIS A 147 11.74 -12.53 -5.71
C HIS A 147 10.72 -11.41 -5.68
N VAL A 148 9.44 -11.78 -5.58
CA VAL A 148 8.34 -10.84 -5.44
C VAL A 148 7.68 -11.03 -4.09
N HIS A 149 7.49 -9.93 -3.37
CA HIS A 149 6.84 -9.86 -2.07
C HIS A 149 5.61 -8.98 -2.14
N LEU A 150 4.54 -9.40 -1.48
CA LEU A 150 3.32 -8.60 -1.29
C LEU A 150 3.06 -8.47 0.20
N ALA A 151 3.11 -7.25 0.71
CA ALA A 151 2.67 -6.91 2.05
C ALA A 151 1.30 -6.22 1.98
N VAL A 152 0.33 -6.72 2.73
CA VAL A 152 -0.98 -6.07 2.87
C VAL A 152 -1.07 -5.50 4.27
N VAL A 153 -1.17 -4.18 4.37
CA VAL A 153 -1.19 -3.45 5.65
C VAL A 153 -2.62 -3.09 5.98
N THR A 154 -3.09 -3.52 7.13
CA THR A 154 -4.47 -3.29 7.56
C THR A 154 -4.55 -2.79 8.99
N ARG A 155 -5.74 -2.42 9.44
CA ARG A 155 -5.97 -2.07 10.85
C ARG A 155 -5.69 -3.26 11.77
N PRO A 156 -5.19 -3.02 13.00
CA PRO A 156 -5.03 -4.07 13.99
C PRO A 156 -6.33 -4.84 14.20
N GLY A 157 -6.23 -6.17 14.24
CA GLY A 157 -7.38 -7.08 14.40
C GLY A 157 -8.19 -7.35 13.13
N ARG A 158 -7.75 -6.83 11.97
CA ARG A 158 -8.38 -7.09 10.67
C ARG A 158 -7.58 -8.03 9.77
N GLU A 159 -6.43 -8.50 10.22
CA GLU A 159 -5.49 -9.28 9.43
C GLU A 159 -6.14 -10.56 8.86
N ALA A 160 -6.90 -11.27 9.67
CA ALA A 160 -7.58 -12.51 9.26
C ALA A 160 -8.77 -12.29 8.31
N THR A 161 -9.22 -11.05 8.12
CA THR A 161 -10.41 -10.74 7.30
C THR A 161 -10.10 -9.81 6.13
N VAL A 162 -8.83 -9.46 5.93
CA VAL A 162 -8.40 -8.50 4.91
C VAL A 162 -8.78 -8.92 3.49
N TRP A 163 -8.87 -10.23 3.23
CA TRP A 163 -9.26 -10.79 1.94
C TRP A 163 -10.79 -10.97 1.77
N GLY A 164 -11.58 -10.24 2.58
CA GLY A 164 -13.04 -10.18 2.44
C GLY A 164 -13.81 -11.38 2.99
N SER A 165 -13.13 -12.45 3.36
CA SER A 165 -13.75 -13.67 3.88
C SER A 165 -12.81 -14.41 4.83
N ARG A 166 -13.36 -15.01 5.88
CA ARG A 166 -12.61 -15.90 6.77
C ARG A 166 -12.02 -17.13 6.07
N GLN A 167 -12.58 -17.52 4.94
CA GLN A 167 -12.03 -18.63 4.15
C GLN A 167 -10.65 -18.34 3.54
N TYR A 168 -10.24 -17.07 3.46
CA TYR A 168 -8.91 -16.64 2.98
C TYR A 168 -8.04 -16.08 4.11
N ALA A 169 -8.34 -16.40 5.35
CA ALA A 169 -7.52 -15.98 6.49
C ALA A 169 -6.11 -16.60 6.46
N ASP A 170 -6.02 -17.78 5.85
CA ASP A 170 -4.76 -18.47 5.59
C ASP A 170 -4.27 -18.21 4.15
N ILE A 171 -3.01 -17.78 4.04
CA ILE A 171 -2.35 -17.44 2.77
C ILE A 171 -2.24 -18.66 1.85
N ALA A 172 -2.04 -19.87 2.40
CA ALA A 172 -1.99 -21.09 1.59
C ALA A 172 -3.34 -21.36 0.90
N THR A 173 -4.44 -21.19 1.61
CA THR A 173 -5.80 -21.28 1.06
C THR A 173 -6.06 -20.22 -0.01
N LEU A 174 -5.62 -18.97 0.21
CA LEU A 174 -5.71 -17.89 -0.77
C LEU A 174 -4.97 -18.25 -2.06
N LYS A 175 -3.72 -18.72 -1.94
CA LYS A 175 -2.89 -19.14 -3.07
C LYS A 175 -3.49 -20.31 -3.82
N ALA A 176 -3.89 -21.37 -3.12
CA ALA A 176 -4.51 -22.55 -3.71
C ALA A 176 -5.77 -22.20 -4.51
N LYS A 177 -6.61 -21.29 -3.97
CA LYS A 177 -7.80 -20.82 -4.68
C LYS A 177 -7.45 -20.01 -5.91
N ALA A 178 -6.45 -19.11 -5.83
CA ALA A 178 -5.99 -18.34 -6.97
C ALA A 178 -5.43 -19.23 -8.09
N GLN A 179 -4.64 -20.24 -7.74
CA GLN A 179 -4.11 -21.22 -8.69
C GLN A 179 -5.25 -22.01 -9.37
N SER A 180 -6.18 -22.54 -8.58
CA SER A 180 -7.36 -23.24 -9.12
C SER A 180 -8.12 -22.38 -10.12
N MET A 181 -8.37 -21.10 -9.77
CA MET A 181 -9.08 -20.18 -10.65
C MET A 181 -8.32 -19.80 -11.93
N LEU A 182 -7.00 -19.77 -11.90
CA LEU A 182 -6.17 -19.52 -13.09
C LEU A 182 -6.19 -20.67 -14.08
N LEU A 183 -6.30 -21.89 -13.58
CA LEU A 183 -6.28 -23.11 -14.38
C LEU A 183 -7.68 -23.57 -14.83
N ASP A 184 -8.72 -23.08 -14.16
CA ASP A 184 -10.11 -23.41 -14.48
C ASP A 184 -10.69 -22.43 -15.47
N GLU A 185 -11.02 -22.89 -16.68
CA GLU A 185 -11.58 -22.07 -17.75
C GLU A 185 -13.01 -21.58 -17.47
N SER A 186 -13.73 -22.22 -16.56
CA SER A 186 -15.08 -21.83 -16.17
C SER A 186 -15.13 -20.68 -15.17
N THR A 187 -14.00 -20.26 -14.65
CA THR A 187 -13.92 -19.28 -13.55
C THR A 187 -14.31 -17.88 -13.98
N ALA A 188 -15.23 -17.30 -13.26
CA ALA A 188 -15.66 -15.92 -13.43
C ALA A 188 -14.79 -14.94 -12.63
N TRP A 189 -13.74 -14.42 -13.25
CA TRP A 189 -13.01 -13.27 -12.71
C TRP A 189 -13.90 -12.02 -12.69
N GLN A 190 -13.75 -11.17 -11.69
CA GLN A 190 -14.57 -9.96 -11.56
C GLN A 190 -13.96 -8.78 -12.30
N SER A 191 -12.64 -8.58 -12.20
CA SER A 191 -11.96 -7.47 -12.83
C SER A 191 -11.77 -7.64 -14.34
N ALA A 192 -11.85 -6.54 -15.08
CA ALA A 192 -11.63 -6.55 -16.54
C ALA A 192 -10.24 -7.08 -16.92
N ALA A 193 -9.22 -6.76 -16.12
CA ALA A 193 -7.84 -7.21 -16.35
C ALA A 193 -7.71 -8.74 -16.24
N MET A 194 -8.30 -9.35 -15.20
CA MET A 194 -8.26 -10.80 -15.02
C MET A 194 -9.16 -11.54 -16.01
N LYS A 195 -10.31 -10.96 -16.37
CA LYS A 195 -11.15 -11.49 -17.47
C LYS A 195 -10.39 -11.51 -18.78
N LYS A 196 -9.70 -10.43 -19.11
CA LYS A 196 -8.88 -10.35 -20.31
C LYS A 196 -7.75 -11.36 -20.27
N PHE A 197 -7.01 -11.45 -19.16
CA PHE A 197 -5.95 -12.43 -18.98
C PHE A 197 -6.47 -13.87 -19.19
N ALA A 198 -7.56 -14.23 -18.52
CA ALA A 198 -8.14 -15.58 -18.61
C ALA A 198 -8.57 -15.96 -20.02
N ARG A 199 -9.10 -15.01 -20.78
CA ARG A 199 -9.57 -15.22 -22.17
C ARG A 199 -8.41 -15.28 -23.17
N ASP A 200 -7.42 -14.38 -23.04
CA ASP A 200 -6.44 -14.12 -24.10
C ASP A 200 -5.11 -14.89 -23.88
N SER A 201 -4.93 -15.55 -22.71
CA SER A 201 -3.71 -16.24 -22.36
C SER A 201 -3.74 -17.73 -22.75
N SER A 202 -2.61 -18.23 -23.26
CA SER A 202 -2.40 -19.65 -23.52
C SER A 202 -2.42 -20.48 -22.22
N ALA A 203 -2.61 -21.78 -22.35
CA ALA A 203 -2.52 -22.71 -21.21
C ALA A 203 -1.14 -22.66 -20.53
N GLU A 204 -0.06 -22.47 -21.29
CA GLU A 204 1.29 -22.33 -20.79
C GLU A 204 1.42 -21.03 -19.95
N THR A 205 0.91 -19.89 -20.46
CA THR A 205 0.91 -18.62 -19.73
C THR A 205 0.11 -18.71 -18.42
N LYS A 206 -1.03 -19.41 -18.43
CA LYS A 206 -1.84 -19.65 -17.23
C LYS A 206 -1.10 -20.49 -16.20
N ARG A 207 -0.34 -21.52 -16.65
CA ARG A 207 0.51 -22.34 -15.76
C ARG A 207 1.63 -21.51 -15.16
N ALA A 208 2.37 -20.77 -15.97
CA ALA A 208 3.43 -19.87 -15.49
C ALA A 208 2.91 -18.86 -14.45
N MET A 209 1.68 -18.37 -14.63
CA MET A 209 1.03 -17.49 -13.65
C MET A 209 0.66 -18.26 -12.36
N ALA A 210 0.19 -19.51 -12.46
CA ALA A 210 -0.11 -20.34 -11.30
C ALA A 210 1.19 -20.68 -10.51
N ASP A 211 2.30 -20.94 -11.18
CA ASP A 211 3.61 -21.11 -10.54
C ASP A 211 4.07 -19.82 -9.84
N ALA A 212 3.81 -18.66 -10.43
CA ALA A 212 4.11 -17.38 -9.82
C ALA A 212 3.26 -17.10 -8.59
N VAL A 213 2.01 -17.59 -8.53
CA VAL A 213 1.17 -17.54 -7.30
C VAL A 213 1.85 -18.29 -6.16
N GLU A 214 2.44 -19.44 -6.42
CA GLU A 214 3.17 -20.18 -5.38
C GLU A 214 4.43 -19.45 -4.95
N ALA A 215 5.19 -18.92 -5.90
CA ALA A 215 6.47 -18.27 -5.65
C ALA A 215 6.38 -16.92 -4.95
N ILE A 216 5.26 -16.18 -5.06
CA ILE A 216 5.11 -14.88 -4.40
C ILE A 216 5.06 -15.03 -2.87
N SER A 217 5.87 -14.26 -2.17
CA SER A 217 5.77 -14.16 -0.71
C SER A 217 4.67 -13.18 -0.34
N VAL A 218 3.71 -13.60 0.48
CA VAL A 218 2.58 -12.77 0.92
C VAL A 218 2.61 -12.66 2.43
N ARG A 219 2.48 -11.44 2.93
CA ARG A 219 2.33 -11.16 4.35
C ARG A 219 1.19 -10.17 4.59
N VAL A 220 0.36 -10.45 5.58
CA VAL A 220 -0.63 -9.51 6.10
C VAL A 220 -0.14 -9.00 7.43
N VAL A 221 -0.10 -7.69 7.59
CA VAL A 221 0.40 -7.02 8.79
C VAL A 221 -0.54 -5.89 9.20
N SER A 222 -0.43 -5.46 10.44
CA SER A 222 -1.14 -4.28 10.89
C SER A 222 -0.31 -3.00 10.74
N TYR A 223 -0.96 -1.85 10.77
CA TYR A 223 -0.26 -0.57 10.88
C TYR A 223 0.58 -0.44 12.17
N ASN A 224 0.32 -1.25 13.20
CA ASN A 224 1.18 -1.29 14.38
C ASN A 224 2.60 -1.76 14.04
N GLU A 225 2.77 -2.69 13.10
CA GLU A 225 4.10 -3.13 12.66
C GLU A 225 4.84 -2.02 11.90
N LEU A 226 4.13 -1.23 11.11
CA LEU A 226 4.70 -0.03 10.48
C LEU A 226 5.11 0.99 11.55
N ASP A 227 4.26 1.27 12.54
CA ASP A 227 4.58 2.20 13.62
C ASP A 227 5.78 1.73 14.46
N GLN A 228 5.88 0.43 14.74
CA GLN A 228 7.03 -0.16 15.42
C GLN A 228 8.33 0.02 14.61
N ALA A 229 8.27 -0.20 13.30
CA ALA A 229 9.42 0.04 12.42
C ALA A 229 9.84 1.52 12.41
N LEU A 230 8.87 2.43 12.46
CA LEU A 230 9.11 3.87 12.56
C LEU A 230 9.66 4.28 13.93
N ALA A 231 9.26 3.60 15.01
CA ALA A 231 9.73 3.88 16.37
C ALA A 231 11.16 3.40 16.65
N GLY A 232 11.71 2.50 15.82
CA GLY A 232 13.02 1.88 16.04
C GLY A 232 14.15 2.88 16.31
N GLU A 233 15.03 2.51 17.25
CA GLU A 233 16.14 3.33 17.73
C GLU A 233 17.27 3.43 16.69
N GLN A 234 17.23 4.44 15.86
CA GLN A 234 18.39 4.87 15.09
C GLN A 234 18.64 6.35 15.35
N SER A 235 19.90 6.74 15.43
CA SER A 235 20.28 8.16 15.40
C SER A 235 19.81 8.74 14.07
N ARG A 236 18.78 9.56 14.12
CA ARG A 236 18.18 10.21 12.94
C ARG A 236 18.63 11.66 12.89
N SER A 237 18.67 12.24 11.70
CA SER A 237 18.73 13.70 11.58
C SER A 237 17.43 14.33 12.11
N GLY A 238 17.46 15.60 12.47
CA GLY A 238 16.25 16.31 12.92
C GLY A 238 15.15 16.35 11.84
N GLU A 239 15.53 16.36 10.56
CA GLU A 239 14.61 16.30 9.43
C GLU A 239 13.92 14.92 9.33
N GLU A 240 14.69 13.86 9.49
CA GLU A 240 14.17 12.49 9.49
C GLU A 240 13.24 12.25 10.69
N ASP A 241 13.58 12.78 11.86
CA ASP A 241 12.72 12.72 13.04
C ASP A 241 11.39 13.47 12.80
N ALA A 242 11.41 14.60 12.12
CA ALA A 242 10.21 15.34 11.76
C ALA A 242 9.32 14.55 10.78
N LEU A 243 9.93 13.91 9.77
CA LEU A 243 9.21 13.04 8.84
C LEU A 243 8.54 11.86 9.56
N VAL A 244 9.30 11.14 10.38
CA VAL A 244 8.80 9.99 11.14
C VAL A 244 7.71 10.40 12.12
N SER A 245 7.93 11.46 12.90
CA SER A 245 6.95 11.97 13.86
C SER A 245 5.65 12.39 13.19
N GLY A 246 5.74 13.08 12.05
CA GLY A 246 4.57 13.48 11.27
C GLY A 246 3.76 12.28 10.78
N LEU A 247 4.41 11.26 10.24
CA LEU A 247 3.72 10.03 9.79
C LEU A 247 3.07 9.28 10.96
N ARG A 248 3.78 9.12 12.08
CA ARG A 248 3.23 8.46 13.27
C ARG A 248 2.00 9.21 13.82
N SER A 249 2.05 10.54 13.85
CA SER A 249 0.91 11.38 14.23
C SER A 249 -0.29 11.17 13.29
N GLU A 250 -0.04 11.05 11.99
CA GLU A 250 -1.08 10.78 11.00
C GLU A 250 -1.72 9.41 11.20
N LEU A 251 -0.93 8.35 11.40
CA LEU A 251 -1.45 7.01 11.67
C LEU A 251 -2.30 6.98 12.93
N SER A 252 -1.89 7.71 13.98
CA SER A 252 -2.63 7.86 15.22
C SER A 252 -3.95 8.63 15.01
N ALA A 253 -3.92 9.77 14.31
CA ALA A 253 -5.11 10.57 14.01
C ALA A 253 -6.17 9.77 13.24
N ARG A 254 -5.73 8.87 12.37
CA ARG A 254 -6.59 7.92 11.63
C ARG A 254 -7.05 6.72 12.44
N LYS A 255 -6.58 6.57 13.68
CA LYS A 255 -6.86 5.40 14.53
C LYS A 255 -6.43 4.08 13.85
N LEU A 256 -5.32 4.12 13.12
CA LEU A 256 -4.75 2.96 12.43
C LEU A 256 -3.76 2.19 13.31
N VAL A 257 -3.25 2.83 14.36
CA VAL A 257 -2.37 2.22 15.34
C VAL A 257 -3.06 2.17 16.69
N SER A 258 -2.81 1.09 17.44
CA SER A 258 -3.24 1.00 18.83
C SER A 258 -2.36 1.98 19.62
N LEU A 259 -2.97 2.89 20.35
CA LEU A 259 -2.24 3.66 21.36
C LEU A 259 -1.74 2.62 22.39
N GLY A 260 -0.48 2.22 22.24
CA GLY A 260 0.17 1.46 23.32
C GLY A 260 -0.07 2.23 24.60
N ASN A 261 -0.40 1.53 25.69
CA ASN A 261 -0.37 2.08 27.03
C ASN A 261 1.04 2.66 27.25
N THR A 262 1.25 3.90 26.82
CA THR A 262 2.35 4.70 27.33
C THR A 262 2.00 4.87 28.82
N ASN A 263 2.51 3.97 29.64
CA ASN A 263 2.57 4.17 31.08
C ASN A 263 3.05 5.61 31.27
N ARG A 264 2.12 6.45 31.75
CA ARG A 264 2.45 7.75 32.30
C ARG A 264 3.42 7.45 33.45
N ILE A 265 4.69 7.71 33.21
CA ILE A 265 5.68 7.91 34.26
C ILE A 265 5.65 9.40 34.62
#